data_19e7c1e5e5dd8ce8e08d3696bf79c098
#
_entry.id   19e7c1e5e5dd8ce8e08d3696bf79c098
#
_cell.length_a   1.000
_cell.length_b   1.000
_cell.length_c   1.000
_cell.angle_alpha   90.00
_cell.angle_beta   90.00
_cell.angle_gamma   90.00
#
_symmetry.space_group_name_H-M   'P 1'
#
loop_
_entity.id
_entity.type
_entity.pdbx_description
1 polymer ?
#
loop_
_entity_poly.entity_id
_entity_poly.type
_entity_poly.pdbx_seq_one_letter_code
_entity_poly.pdbx_strand_id
1 'polypeptide(L)'
;MTTTLTVDLGDRSYPIVIGRGLLGGGYDLGAHLRGDDCLVVTNETVGPLYLDKLLANLEGRNVSSIALPDGEAHKTLATMQSILDRLVESGANRDTTVVALGGGVVGDIAGFAAACYMRGVAFAQVPTTLLAPVSYTHLTLPTTPY
;
A
#
# COMPACT_ATOMS: atom_id res chain seq x y z
N MET A 1 14.16 -10.39 13.44
CA MET A 1 13.63 -9.61 14.56
C MET A 1 12.68 -8.54 14.04
N THR A 2 11.51 -8.45 14.61
CA THR A 2 10.48 -7.52 14.19
C THR A 2 10.17 -6.54 15.32
N THR A 3 10.12 -5.27 14.97
CA THR A 3 9.76 -4.21 15.92
C THR A 3 8.43 -3.61 15.49
N THR A 4 7.51 -3.46 16.44
CA THR A 4 6.24 -2.81 16.18
C THR A 4 6.15 -1.56 17.04
N LEU A 5 5.91 -0.44 16.36
CA LEU A 5 5.62 0.84 17.01
C LEU A 5 4.15 1.14 16.78
N THR A 6 3.49 1.75 17.74
CA THR A 6 2.10 2.16 17.57
C THR A 6 2.04 3.68 17.56
N VAL A 7 1.44 4.23 16.51
CA VAL A 7 1.12 5.66 16.49
C VAL A 7 -0.24 5.80 17.17
N ASP A 8 -0.24 6.34 18.37
CA ASP A 8 -1.43 6.41 19.20
C ASP A 8 -2.25 7.66 18.84
N LEU A 9 -3.36 7.47 18.19
CA LEU A 9 -4.31 8.51 17.78
C LEU A 9 -5.73 8.16 18.22
N GLY A 10 -5.87 7.43 19.34
CA GLY A 10 -7.17 6.96 19.78
C GLY A 10 -7.74 5.91 18.81
N ASP A 11 -8.95 6.15 18.33
CA ASP A 11 -9.61 5.22 17.40
C ASP A 11 -8.91 5.13 16.04
N ARG A 12 -7.98 6.05 15.77
CA ARG A 12 -7.25 6.10 14.52
C ARG A 12 -5.82 5.61 14.65
N SER A 13 -5.50 4.96 15.73
CA SER A 13 -4.17 4.42 15.98
C SER A 13 -3.81 3.38 14.93
N TYR A 14 -2.54 3.31 14.58
CA TYR A 14 -2.06 2.33 13.60
C TYR A 14 -0.66 1.85 13.97
N PRO A 15 -0.29 0.63 13.57
CA PRO A 15 1.04 0.09 13.81
C PRO A 15 2.03 0.49 12.71
N ILE A 16 3.29 0.60 13.09
CA ILE A 16 4.41 0.64 12.16
C ILE A 16 5.25 -0.59 12.47
N VAL A 17 5.35 -1.50 11.51
CA VAL A 17 6.06 -2.76 11.68
C VAL A 17 7.36 -2.70 10.89
N ILE A 18 8.47 -2.92 11.57
CA ILE A 18 9.81 -2.85 11.00
C ILE A 18 10.50 -4.18 11.23
N GLY A 19 10.98 -4.79 10.16
CA GLY A 19 11.68 -6.07 10.28
C GLY A 19 12.18 -6.57 8.95
N ARG A 20 12.86 -7.70 9.00
CA ARG A 20 13.35 -8.39 7.81
C ARG A 20 12.35 -9.45 7.38
N GLY A 21 12.25 -9.64 6.07
CA GLY A 21 11.42 -10.71 5.51
C GLY A 21 9.94 -10.55 5.72
N LEU A 22 9.46 -9.34 5.98
CA LEU A 22 8.04 -9.09 6.23
C LEU A 22 7.19 -9.46 5.02
N LEU A 23 7.65 -9.12 3.80
CA LEU A 23 6.94 -9.49 2.58
C LEU A 23 7.03 -10.98 2.28
N GLY A 24 8.09 -11.62 2.69
CA GLY A 24 8.34 -13.04 2.40
C GLY A 24 7.60 -14.00 3.31
N GLY A 25 6.54 -13.58 3.98
CA GLY A 25 5.75 -14.43 4.87
C GLY A 25 6.05 -14.26 6.35
N GLY A 26 6.97 -13.34 6.69
CA GLY A 26 7.28 -13.04 8.09
C GLY A 26 6.21 -12.23 8.81
N TYR A 27 5.21 -11.75 8.07
CA TYR A 27 4.15 -10.92 8.64
C TYR A 27 2.88 -11.06 7.79
N ASP A 28 1.75 -11.21 8.45
CA ASP A 28 0.45 -11.32 7.76
C ASP A 28 -0.12 -9.93 7.49
N LEU A 29 0.13 -9.41 6.30
CA LEU A 29 -0.42 -8.13 5.86
C LEU A 29 -1.94 -8.17 5.74
N GLY A 30 -2.48 -9.33 5.38
CA GLY A 30 -3.91 -9.49 5.19
C GLY A 30 -4.71 -9.23 6.45
N ALA A 31 -4.13 -9.43 7.62
CA ALA A 31 -4.79 -9.18 8.89
C ALA A 31 -5.17 -7.70 9.08
N HIS A 32 -4.53 -6.80 8.32
CA HIS A 32 -4.77 -5.37 8.41
C HIS A 32 -5.69 -4.83 7.33
N LEU A 33 -6.10 -5.66 6.38
CA LEU A 33 -7.03 -5.23 5.34
C LEU A 33 -8.43 -5.13 5.92
N ARG A 34 -9.19 -4.13 5.46
CA ARG A 34 -10.55 -3.92 5.92
C ARG A 34 -11.50 -5.01 5.40
N GLY A 35 -11.30 -5.42 4.15
CA GLY A 35 -12.09 -6.46 3.50
C GLY A 35 -11.19 -7.37 2.70
N ASP A 36 -11.77 -8.12 1.78
CA ASP A 36 -11.00 -9.04 0.94
C ASP A 36 -10.47 -8.39 -0.32
N ASP A 37 -10.95 -7.20 -0.67
CA ASP A 37 -10.55 -6.50 -1.89
C ASP A 37 -9.38 -5.57 -1.63
N CYS A 38 -8.42 -5.59 -2.54
CA CYS A 38 -7.19 -4.83 -2.39
C CYS A 38 -6.69 -4.38 -3.77
N LEU A 39 -6.24 -3.13 -3.85
CA LEU A 39 -5.48 -2.66 -5.00
C LEU A 39 -4.06 -2.35 -4.55
N VAL A 40 -3.09 -3.02 -5.15
CA VAL A 40 -1.67 -2.73 -4.93
C VAL A 40 -1.21 -1.73 -5.97
N VAL A 41 -0.69 -0.60 -5.50
CA VAL A 41 -0.09 0.43 -6.35
C VAL A 41 1.41 0.34 -6.19
N THR A 42 2.12 0.14 -7.27
CA THR A 42 3.58 0.07 -7.29
C THR A 42 4.10 0.84 -8.50
N ASN A 43 5.39 0.75 -8.78
CA ASN A 43 5.94 1.34 -9.99
C ASN A 43 6.71 0.29 -10.80
N GLU A 44 7.15 0.68 -12.00
CA GLU A 44 7.81 -0.23 -12.94
C GLU A 44 9.18 -0.72 -12.46
N THR A 45 9.80 -0.03 -11.49
CA THR A 45 11.09 -0.42 -10.92
C THR A 45 10.93 -1.35 -9.73
N VAL A 46 10.01 -1.03 -8.82
CA VAL A 46 9.80 -1.79 -7.59
C VAL A 46 8.98 -3.06 -7.84
N GLY A 47 8.00 -2.98 -8.74
CA GLY A 47 7.11 -4.09 -9.03
C GLY A 47 7.84 -5.39 -9.32
N PRO A 48 8.78 -5.43 -10.28
CA PRO A 48 9.51 -6.66 -10.59
C PRO A 48 10.30 -7.23 -9.43
N LEU A 49 10.66 -6.41 -8.44
CA LEU A 49 11.45 -6.84 -7.31
C LEU A 49 10.62 -7.42 -6.16
N TYR A 50 9.44 -6.87 -5.92
CA TYR A 50 8.72 -7.15 -4.67
C TYR A 50 7.25 -7.51 -4.84
N LEU A 51 6.64 -7.22 -6.00
CA LEU A 51 5.20 -7.41 -6.17
C LEU A 51 4.78 -8.87 -5.97
N ASP A 52 5.51 -9.81 -6.53
CA ASP A 52 5.16 -11.22 -6.40
C ASP A 52 5.16 -11.68 -4.95
N LYS A 53 6.09 -11.20 -4.15
CA LYS A 53 6.15 -11.51 -2.72
C LYS A 53 4.95 -10.95 -1.97
N LEU A 54 4.56 -9.73 -2.31
CA LEU A 54 3.40 -9.10 -1.69
C LEU A 54 2.11 -9.83 -2.09
N LEU A 55 1.96 -10.17 -3.37
CA LEU A 55 0.79 -10.90 -3.83
C LEU A 55 0.67 -12.27 -3.17
N ALA A 56 1.79 -12.97 -2.98
CA ALA A 56 1.81 -14.24 -2.27
C ALA A 56 1.36 -14.07 -0.80
N ASN A 57 1.76 -12.97 -0.16
CA ASN A 57 1.34 -12.66 1.20
C ASN A 57 -0.16 -12.39 1.29
N LEU A 58 -0.76 -11.89 0.22
CA LEU A 58 -2.19 -11.57 0.15
C LEU A 58 -3.00 -12.67 -0.54
N GLU A 59 -2.46 -13.86 -0.66
CA GLU A 59 -3.13 -14.99 -1.29
C GLU A 59 -4.49 -15.27 -0.62
N GLY A 60 -5.48 -15.61 -1.42
CA GLY A 60 -6.84 -15.86 -0.94
C GLY A 60 -7.72 -14.63 -0.96
N ARG A 61 -7.17 -13.47 -1.27
CA ARG A 61 -7.93 -12.22 -1.39
C ARG A 61 -8.08 -11.80 -2.83
N ASN A 62 -9.03 -10.92 -3.09
CA ASN A 62 -9.26 -10.39 -4.43
C ASN A 62 -8.34 -9.18 -4.63
N VAL A 63 -7.16 -9.43 -5.21
CA VAL A 63 -6.11 -8.42 -5.35
C VAL A 63 -5.93 -8.06 -6.82
N SER A 64 -5.98 -6.77 -7.11
CA SER A 64 -5.54 -6.22 -8.39
C SER A 64 -4.32 -5.34 -8.17
N SER A 65 -3.61 -5.00 -9.23
CA SER A 65 -2.41 -4.20 -9.13
C SER A 65 -2.30 -3.23 -10.29
N ILE A 66 -1.57 -2.14 -10.06
CA ILE A 66 -1.22 -1.18 -11.10
C ILE A 66 0.23 -0.76 -10.90
N ALA A 67 1.00 -0.72 -11.98
CA ALA A 67 2.37 -0.26 -11.98
C ALA A 67 2.43 1.13 -12.62
N LEU A 68 2.89 2.10 -11.84
CA LEU A 68 3.05 3.48 -12.30
C LEU A 68 4.43 3.67 -12.91
N PRO A 69 4.61 4.68 -13.80
CA PRO A 69 5.94 5.09 -14.21
C PRO A 69 6.76 5.54 -13.01
N ASP A 70 8.06 5.25 -13.01
CA ASP A 70 8.95 5.61 -11.91
C ASP A 70 9.40 7.06 -12.05
N GLY A 71 9.48 7.75 -10.93
CA GLY A 71 10.09 9.06 -10.81
C GLY A 71 9.13 10.17 -10.39
N GLU A 72 9.69 11.18 -9.77
CA GLU A 72 8.98 12.35 -9.26
C GLU A 72 8.23 13.10 -10.36
N ALA A 73 8.73 13.06 -11.60
CA ALA A 73 8.07 13.69 -12.74
C ALA A 73 6.66 13.16 -12.99
N HIS A 74 6.37 11.96 -12.53
CA HIS A 74 5.05 11.34 -12.70
C HIS A 74 4.12 11.54 -11.50
N LYS A 75 4.53 12.35 -10.54
CA LYS A 75 3.68 12.73 -9.41
C LYS A 75 2.70 13.81 -9.85
N THR A 76 1.66 13.39 -10.57
CA THR A 76 0.70 14.28 -11.23
C THR A 76 -0.73 13.81 -10.99
N LEU A 77 -1.68 14.70 -11.25
CA LEU A 77 -3.11 14.36 -11.19
C LEU A 77 -3.47 13.29 -12.23
N ALA A 78 -2.83 13.31 -13.39
CA ALA A 78 -3.06 12.28 -14.41
C ALA A 78 -2.69 10.89 -13.92
N THR A 79 -1.57 10.77 -13.22
CA THR A 79 -1.14 9.50 -12.62
C THR A 79 -2.11 9.07 -11.52
N MET A 80 -2.54 10.00 -10.67
CA MET A 80 -3.56 9.71 -9.67
C MET A 80 -4.86 9.24 -10.31
N GLN A 81 -5.27 9.87 -11.41
CA GLN A 81 -6.47 9.48 -12.15
C GLN A 81 -6.40 8.02 -12.61
N SER A 82 -5.22 7.56 -13.04
CA SER A 82 -5.05 6.18 -13.46
C SER A 82 -5.32 5.19 -12.32
N ILE A 83 -4.98 5.57 -11.09
CA ILE A 83 -5.29 4.74 -9.92
C ILE A 83 -6.81 4.71 -9.66
N LEU A 84 -7.45 5.87 -9.73
CA LEU A 84 -8.90 5.96 -9.55
C LEU A 84 -9.65 5.15 -10.61
N ASP A 85 -9.19 5.22 -11.86
CA ASP A 85 -9.77 4.44 -12.96
C ASP A 85 -9.63 2.95 -12.68
N ARG A 86 -8.48 2.53 -12.18
CA ARG A 86 -8.25 1.12 -11.84
C ARG A 86 -9.14 0.65 -10.70
N LEU A 87 -9.37 1.49 -9.71
CA LEU A 87 -10.29 1.19 -8.62
C LEU A 87 -11.71 0.98 -9.15
N VAL A 88 -12.17 1.86 -10.03
CA VAL A 88 -13.50 1.74 -10.65
C VAL A 88 -13.59 0.47 -11.49
N GLU A 89 -12.60 0.21 -12.35
CA GLU A 89 -12.57 -0.97 -13.21
C GLU A 89 -12.60 -2.28 -12.43
N SER A 90 -11.92 -2.34 -11.29
CA SER A 90 -11.87 -3.54 -10.45
C SER A 90 -13.11 -3.71 -9.56
N GLY A 91 -14.06 -2.78 -9.63
CA GLY A 91 -15.26 -2.85 -8.81
C GLY A 91 -15.01 -2.53 -7.34
N ALA A 92 -14.00 -1.72 -7.06
CA ALA A 92 -13.64 -1.38 -5.69
C ALA A 92 -14.78 -0.67 -4.96
N ASN A 93 -14.94 -1.01 -3.70
CA ASN A 93 -15.97 -0.44 -2.83
C ASN A 93 -15.31 0.18 -1.59
N ARG A 94 -16.12 0.57 -0.61
CA ARG A 94 -15.63 1.25 0.60
C ARG A 94 -14.76 0.36 1.49
N ASP A 95 -14.85 -0.95 1.34
CA ASP A 95 -14.06 -1.91 2.11
C ASP A 95 -12.77 -2.33 1.40
N THR A 96 -12.53 -1.80 0.22
CA THR A 96 -11.28 -2.02 -0.50
C THR A 96 -10.15 -1.28 0.20
N THR A 97 -8.99 -1.92 0.27
CA THR A 97 -7.78 -1.29 0.80
C THR A 97 -6.82 -1.00 -0.35
N VAL A 98 -6.27 0.20 -0.38
CA VAL A 98 -5.18 0.55 -1.29
C VAL A 98 -3.86 0.30 -0.58
N VAL A 99 -3.01 -0.51 -1.18
CA VAL A 99 -1.67 -0.82 -0.65
C VAL A 99 -0.63 -0.18 -1.55
N ALA A 100 0.18 0.72 -1.00
CA ALA A 100 1.27 1.35 -1.72
C ALA A 100 2.56 0.56 -1.50
N LEU A 101 3.07 -0.04 -2.57
CA LEU A 101 4.34 -0.78 -2.54
C LEU A 101 5.37 0.03 -3.32
N GLY A 102 6.23 0.75 -2.62
CA GLY A 102 7.24 1.58 -3.25
C GLY A 102 7.79 2.65 -2.35
N GLY A 103 8.38 3.67 -2.94
CA GLY A 103 8.95 4.81 -2.24
C GLY A 103 7.94 5.91 -1.99
N GLY A 104 8.45 7.11 -1.69
CA GLY A 104 7.62 8.25 -1.31
C GLY A 104 6.67 8.70 -2.42
N VAL A 105 7.09 8.64 -3.68
CA VAL A 105 6.24 9.05 -4.80
C VAL A 105 5.01 8.13 -4.90
N VAL A 106 5.23 6.82 -4.86
CA VAL A 106 4.12 5.85 -4.90
C VAL A 106 3.21 6.04 -3.69
N GLY A 107 3.80 6.17 -2.51
CA GLY A 107 3.03 6.35 -1.27
C GLY A 107 2.17 7.61 -1.30
N ASP A 108 2.71 8.72 -1.77
CA ASP A 108 1.98 9.99 -1.81
C ASP A 108 0.83 9.94 -2.82
N ILE A 109 1.08 9.44 -4.01
CA ILE A 109 0.05 9.35 -5.06
C ILE A 109 -1.05 8.37 -4.65
N ALA A 110 -0.67 7.20 -4.18
CA ALA A 110 -1.62 6.17 -3.78
C ALA A 110 -2.44 6.60 -2.56
N GLY A 111 -1.81 7.25 -1.60
CA GLY A 111 -2.49 7.77 -0.42
C GLY A 111 -3.51 8.84 -0.77
N PHE A 112 -3.16 9.74 -1.68
CA PHE A 112 -4.09 10.77 -2.14
C PHE A 112 -5.27 10.15 -2.90
N ALA A 113 -5.00 9.20 -3.78
CA ALA A 113 -6.07 8.49 -4.48
C ALA A 113 -7.01 7.75 -3.51
N ALA A 114 -6.44 7.09 -2.50
CA ALA A 114 -7.24 6.42 -1.47
C ALA A 114 -8.11 7.39 -0.69
N ALA A 115 -7.59 8.57 -0.38
CA ALA A 115 -8.35 9.60 0.34
C ALA A 115 -9.51 10.16 -0.51
N CYS A 116 -9.35 10.18 -1.83
CA CYS A 116 -10.36 10.72 -2.74
C CYS A 116 -11.41 9.71 -3.16
N TYR A 117 -11.09 8.42 -3.14
CA TYR A 117 -12.02 7.40 -3.62
C TYR A 117 -13.13 7.15 -2.60
N MET A 118 -14.39 7.29 -3.02
CA MET A 118 -15.56 7.04 -2.18
C MET A 118 -15.50 7.69 -0.80
N ARG A 119 -14.98 8.92 -0.72
CA ARG A 119 -14.77 9.70 0.51
C ARG A 119 -13.69 9.11 1.42
N GLY A 120 -12.84 8.29 0.87
CA GLY A 120 -11.74 7.68 1.57
C GLY A 120 -11.90 6.19 1.78
N VAL A 121 -10.89 5.44 1.36
CA VAL A 121 -10.78 4.01 1.62
C VAL A 121 -9.53 3.76 2.44
N ALA A 122 -9.43 2.58 3.04
CA ALA A 122 -8.28 2.21 3.86
C ALA A 122 -7.00 2.23 3.03
N PHE A 123 -5.90 2.60 3.65
CA PHE A 123 -4.62 2.77 2.99
C PHE A 123 -3.52 2.15 3.83
N ALA A 124 -2.71 1.30 3.22
CA ALA A 124 -1.54 0.68 3.84
C ALA A 124 -0.30 1.02 3.03
N GLN A 125 0.79 1.29 3.70
CA GLN A 125 2.07 1.56 3.04
C GLN A 125 3.05 0.43 3.30
N VAL A 126 3.69 -0.01 2.23
CA VAL A 126 4.82 -0.94 2.28
C VAL A 126 6.00 -0.23 1.62
N PRO A 127 6.71 0.65 2.35
CA PRO A 127 7.82 1.40 1.81
C PRO A 127 8.99 0.49 1.47
N THR A 128 9.53 0.64 0.27
CA THR A 128 10.68 -0.12 -0.20
C THR A 128 11.92 0.74 -0.35
N THR A 129 11.75 2.07 -0.35
CA THR A 129 12.86 3.01 -0.40
C THR A 129 12.91 3.74 0.93
N LEU A 130 13.84 3.37 1.73
CA LEU A 130 14.15 4.10 2.93
C LEU A 130 15.51 4.72 2.79
N LEU A 131 15.77 5.64 3.64
CA LEU A 131 17.11 6.14 3.83
C LEU A 131 18.06 5.03 4.32
N ALA A 132 17.58 3.81 4.37
CA ALA A 132 18.33 2.65 4.81
C ALA A 132 18.29 1.55 3.76
N PRO A 133 19.28 0.64 3.76
CA PRO A 133 19.34 -0.45 2.80
C PRO A 133 18.11 -1.33 2.84
N VAL A 134 17.74 -1.85 1.71
CA VAL A 134 16.49 -2.57 1.42
C VAL A 134 16.44 -3.96 2.04
N SER A 135 16.99 -4.18 3.19
CA SER A 135 16.93 -5.47 3.85
C SER A 135 15.69 -5.64 4.72
N TYR A 136 14.86 -4.62 4.81
CA TYR A 136 13.62 -4.66 5.58
C TYR A 136 12.54 -3.82 4.91
N THR A 137 11.31 -4.06 5.33
CA THR A 137 10.14 -3.36 4.81
C THR A 137 9.37 -2.75 5.97
N HIS A 138 8.93 -1.53 5.80
CA HIS A 138 7.98 -0.87 6.69
C HIS A 138 6.57 -1.18 6.26
N LEU A 139 5.68 -1.32 7.22
CA LEU A 139 4.26 -1.31 6.97
C LEU A 139 3.63 -0.23 7.83
N THR A 140 2.86 0.66 7.23
CA THR A 140 2.13 1.70 7.93
C THR A 140 0.66 1.63 7.54
N LEU A 141 -0.22 1.59 8.53
CA LEU A 141 -1.65 1.51 8.30
C LEU A 141 -2.36 2.69 8.95
N PRO A 142 -2.66 3.75 8.19
CA PRO A 142 -3.61 4.73 8.67
C PRO A 142 -5.00 4.12 8.65
N THR A 143 -5.71 4.25 9.74
CA THR A 143 -7.00 3.57 9.94
C THR A 143 -8.20 4.43 9.67
N THR A 144 -8.02 5.65 9.17
CA THR A 144 -9.14 6.55 9.07
C THR A 144 -9.42 6.98 7.67
N PRO A 145 -10.63 6.79 7.20
CA PRO A 145 -11.15 7.55 6.07
C PRO A 145 -11.34 9.00 6.49
N TYR A 146 -11.11 9.90 5.60
CA TYR A 146 -11.36 11.31 5.82
C TYR A 146 -12.82 11.64 5.66
#